data_b7d95c6db0fdeba7c2019f0d78672f20
#
_entry.id   b7d95c6db0fdeba7c2019f0d78672f20
#
_cell.length_a   1.000
_cell.length_b   1.000
_cell.length_c   1.000
_cell.angle_alpha   90.00
_cell.angle_beta   90.00
_cell.angle_gamma   90.00
#
_symmetry.space_group_name_H-M   'P 1'
#
loop_
_entity.id
_entity.type
_entity.pdbx_description
1 polymer ?
#
loop_
_entity_poly.entity_id
_entity_poly.type
_entity_poly.pdbx_seq_one_letter_code
_entity_poly.pdbx_strand_id
1 'polypeptide(L)'
;ANTVVRAKSQTLGIPARFHDTRDMHIHVPEGATPKDGPSAGIAMCTALVSSFTEIPVRADVAMTGEITLRGEVLPIGGLKEKLLAARRGGIGTVVIPHENERDLQEVPDNIKENLDIRPVKWIDEVLAIALERLPEPLDDDAYLAGAESIGQGDETGQESKDANRPRSH
;
A
#
# COMPACT_ATOMS: atom_id res chain seq x y z
N ALA A 1 -7.01 -2.64 -1.03
CA ALA A 1 -5.75 -2.22 -0.39
C ALA A 1 -6.01 -1.45 0.91
N ASN A 2 -6.69 -0.29 0.88
CA ASN A 2 -6.91 0.54 2.07
C ASN A 2 -7.54 -0.24 3.25
N THR A 3 -8.57 -1.05 3.01
CA THR A 3 -9.23 -1.88 4.03
C THR A 3 -8.25 -2.84 4.73
N VAL A 4 -7.32 -3.41 3.98
CA VAL A 4 -6.27 -4.31 4.53
C VAL A 4 -5.33 -3.53 5.42
N VAL A 5 -4.87 -2.35 5.00
CA VAL A 5 -4.00 -1.49 5.80
C VAL A 5 -4.68 -1.09 7.11
N ARG A 6 -5.98 -0.74 7.06
CA ARG A 6 -6.77 -0.41 8.26
C ARG A 6 -6.90 -1.60 9.21
N ALA A 7 -7.18 -2.79 8.68
CA ALA A 7 -7.33 -4.01 9.48
C ALA A 7 -6.02 -4.45 10.16
N LYS A 8 -4.89 -4.11 9.58
CA LYS A 8 -3.55 -4.47 10.05
C LYS A 8 -2.76 -3.27 10.63
N SER A 9 -3.40 -2.12 10.82
CA SER A 9 -2.71 -0.88 11.16
C SER A 9 -1.81 -1.00 12.38
N GLN A 10 -2.28 -1.61 13.46
CA GLN A 10 -1.49 -1.81 14.69
C GLN A 10 -0.21 -2.63 14.44
N THR A 11 -0.34 -3.76 13.75
CA THR A 11 0.81 -4.62 13.38
C THR A 11 1.77 -3.95 12.38
N LEU A 12 1.27 -3.01 11.61
CA LEU A 12 2.05 -2.23 10.65
C LEU A 12 2.62 -0.93 11.24
N GLY A 13 2.52 -0.71 12.55
CA GLY A 13 3.04 0.50 13.17
C GLY A 13 2.28 1.77 12.80
N ILE A 14 1.02 1.65 12.37
CA ILE A 14 0.18 2.76 11.92
C ILE A 14 -0.86 3.06 13.01
N PRO A 15 -0.98 4.32 13.48
CA PRO A 15 -1.94 4.70 14.52
C PRO A 15 -3.41 4.40 14.15
N ALA A 16 -4.28 4.18 15.14
CA ALA A 16 -5.65 3.70 14.96
C ALA A 16 -6.49 4.56 14.00
N ARG A 17 -6.39 5.87 14.06
CA ARG A 17 -7.20 6.81 13.28
C ARG A 17 -6.41 7.57 12.21
N PHE A 18 -5.38 6.92 11.63
CA PHE A 18 -4.55 7.55 10.60
C PHE A 18 -5.36 8.14 9.43
N HIS A 19 -6.51 7.55 9.13
CA HIS A 19 -7.41 7.98 8.05
C HIS A 19 -8.20 9.26 8.36
N ASP A 20 -8.25 9.68 9.63
CA ASP A 20 -8.87 10.94 10.04
C ASP A 20 -7.88 12.11 10.05
N THR A 21 -6.59 11.79 10.03
CA THR A 21 -5.50 12.78 10.15
C THR A 21 -4.71 12.98 8.86
N ARG A 22 -4.85 12.08 7.89
CA ARG A 22 -4.09 12.11 6.63
C ARG A 22 -5.01 11.88 5.44
N ASP A 23 -5.06 12.83 4.55
CA ASP A 23 -5.68 12.66 3.24
C ASP A 23 -4.82 11.75 2.36
N MET A 24 -5.49 10.91 1.58
CA MET A 24 -4.83 9.96 0.71
C MET A 24 -5.24 10.21 -0.74
N HIS A 25 -4.24 10.52 -1.56
CA HIS A 25 -4.41 10.62 -3.01
C HIS A 25 -3.69 9.46 -3.71
N ILE A 26 -4.44 8.68 -4.50
CA ILE A 26 -3.88 7.59 -5.30
C ILE A 26 -3.94 8.00 -6.76
N HIS A 27 -2.76 8.11 -7.38
CA HIS A 27 -2.64 8.35 -8.81
C HIS A 27 -2.07 7.12 -9.49
N VAL A 28 -2.78 6.62 -10.52
CA VAL A 28 -2.31 5.54 -11.38
C VAL A 28 -1.93 6.17 -12.72
N PRO A 29 -0.64 6.25 -13.05
CA PRO A 29 -0.19 6.80 -14.33
C PRO A 29 -0.79 6.04 -15.51
N GLU A 30 -0.98 6.74 -16.63
CA GLU A 30 -1.52 6.15 -17.88
C GLU A 30 -2.91 5.51 -17.71
N GLY A 31 -3.80 6.16 -16.97
CA GLY A 31 -5.16 5.68 -16.73
C GLY A 31 -6.01 5.46 -17.99
N ALA A 32 -5.63 6.07 -19.12
CA ALA A 32 -6.28 5.85 -20.42
C ALA A 32 -5.86 4.54 -21.09
N THR A 33 -4.78 3.90 -20.65
CA THR A 33 -4.37 2.58 -21.15
C THR A 33 -5.23 1.51 -20.48
N PRO A 34 -5.92 0.64 -21.24
CA PRO A 34 -6.67 -0.46 -20.67
C PRO A 34 -5.76 -1.31 -19.78
N LYS A 35 -6.12 -1.45 -18.51
CA LYS A 35 -5.42 -2.29 -17.54
C LYS A 35 -6.35 -3.42 -17.15
N ASP A 36 -5.92 -4.65 -17.44
CA ASP A 36 -6.72 -5.82 -17.16
C ASP A 36 -6.65 -6.16 -15.66
N GLY A 37 -7.80 -5.98 -15.00
CA GLY A 37 -8.10 -6.54 -13.71
C GLY A 37 -7.36 -5.94 -12.51
N PRO A 38 -7.56 -6.55 -11.32
CA PRO A 38 -7.12 -6.04 -10.02
C PRO A 38 -5.65 -6.39 -9.68
N SER A 39 -4.82 -6.71 -10.66
CA SER A 39 -3.45 -7.24 -10.47
C SER A 39 -2.45 -6.27 -9.81
N ALA A 40 -2.83 -5.02 -9.58
CA ALA A 40 -2.05 -4.03 -8.84
C ALA A 40 -2.37 -3.99 -7.34
N GLY A 41 -3.21 -4.89 -6.85
CA GLY A 41 -3.71 -4.86 -5.47
C GLY A 41 -2.62 -4.87 -4.42
N ILE A 42 -1.64 -5.79 -4.54
CA ILE A 42 -0.51 -5.87 -3.61
C ILE A 42 0.43 -4.66 -3.73
N ALA A 43 0.65 -4.15 -4.94
CA ALA A 43 1.49 -2.97 -5.15
C ALA A 43 0.87 -1.71 -4.51
N MET A 44 -0.44 -1.52 -4.68
CA MET A 44 -1.16 -0.43 -4.02
C MET A 44 -1.13 -0.56 -2.49
N CYS A 45 -1.29 -1.78 -1.96
CA CYS A 45 -1.20 -2.02 -0.52
C CYS A 45 0.21 -1.70 0.02
N THR A 46 1.25 -2.16 -0.67
CA THR A 46 2.64 -1.89 -0.31
C THR A 46 2.96 -0.39 -0.36
N ALA A 47 2.49 0.31 -1.39
CA ALA A 47 2.67 1.76 -1.50
C ALA A 47 2.01 2.53 -0.35
N LEU A 48 0.80 2.13 0.06
CA LEU A 48 0.11 2.71 1.20
C LEU A 48 0.88 2.47 2.51
N VAL A 49 1.31 1.23 2.77
CA VAL A 49 2.10 0.91 3.96
C VAL A 49 3.40 1.72 3.97
N SER A 50 4.13 1.75 2.86
CA SER A 50 5.35 2.55 2.72
C SER A 50 5.11 4.04 3.03
N SER A 51 4.02 4.61 2.50
CA SER A 51 3.68 6.02 2.71
C SER A 51 3.33 6.33 4.18
N PHE A 52 2.57 5.45 4.84
CA PHE A 52 2.16 5.68 6.24
C PHE A 52 3.25 5.39 7.25
N THR A 53 4.14 4.46 6.96
CA THR A 53 5.26 4.07 7.85
C THR A 53 6.56 4.80 7.54
N GLU A 54 6.61 5.53 6.42
CA GLU A 54 7.83 6.19 5.92
C GLU A 54 8.99 5.20 5.68
N ILE A 55 8.65 3.93 5.42
CA ILE A 55 9.62 2.89 5.08
C ILE A 55 9.67 2.76 3.56
N PRO A 56 10.81 3.00 2.91
CA PRO A 56 10.92 2.92 1.46
C PRO A 56 10.67 1.51 0.92
N VAL A 57 10.10 1.46 -0.28
CA VAL A 57 10.04 0.24 -1.08
C VAL A 57 11.36 0.07 -1.83
N ARG A 58 11.91 -1.12 -1.87
CA ARG A 58 13.12 -1.44 -2.62
C ARG A 58 12.91 -1.19 -4.12
N ALA A 59 13.86 -0.51 -4.75
CA ALA A 59 13.78 -0.12 -6.16
C ALA A 59 13.97 -1.31 -7.14
N ASP A 60 14.57 -2.40 -6.68
CA ASP A 60 14.85 -3.61 -7.46
C ASP A 60 13.73 -4.67 -7.39
N VAL A 61 12.59 -4.33 -6.76
CA VAL A 61 11.44 -5.24 -6.60
C VAL A 61 10.28 -4.81 -7.47
N ALA A 62 9.77 -5.73 -8.28
CA ALA A 62 8.46 -5.63 -8.91
C ALA A 62 7.49 -6.62 -8.29
N MET A 63 6.20 -6.33 -8.37
CA MET A 63 5.18 -7.19 -7.81
C MET A 63 3.89 -7.17 -8.63
N THR A 64 3.16 -8.28 -8.59
CA THR A 64 1.83 -8.39 -9.18
C THR A 64 0.99 -9.34 -8.35
N GLY A 65 -0.27 -9.00 -8.15
CA GLY A 65 -1.22 -9.82 -7.39
C GLY A 65 -2.48 -9.04 -7.06
N GLU A 66 -3.61 -9.71 -7.10
CA GLU A 66 -4.84 -9.22 -6.50
C GLU A 66 -4.75 -9.40 -4.98
N ILE A 67 -5.44 -8.56 -4.21
CA ILE A 67 -5.47 -8.66 -2.76
C ILE A 67 -6.90 -8.73 -2.24
N THR A 68 -7.20 -9.73 -1.42
CA THR A 68 -8.48 -9.83 -0.70
C THR A 68 -8.53 -8.87 0.48
N LEU A 69 -9.72 -8.71 1.07
CA LEU A 69 -9.89 -7.90 2.29
C LEU A 69 -9.13 -8.46 3.50
N ARG A 70 -8.76 -9.74 3.47
CA ARG A 70 -7.97 -10.40 4.52
C ARG A 70 -6.46 -10.31 4.30
N GLY A 71 -6.03 -9.78 3.15
CA GLY A 71 -4.61 -9.71 2.80
C GLY A 71 -4.07 -10.94 2.08
N GLU A 72 -4.94 -11.84 1.63
CA GLU A 72 -4.56 -12.97 0.78
C GLU A 72 -4.26 -12.49 -0.64
N VAL A 73 -3.21 -13.04 -1.23
CA VAL A 73 -2.75 -12.70 -2.59
C VAL A 73 -3.33 -13.71 -3.56
N LEU A 74 -4.15 -13.23 -4.49
CA LEU A 74 -4.83 -14.06 -5.49
C LEU A 74 -4.12 -14.03 -6.84
N PRO A 75 -4.30 -15.10 -7.65
CA PRO A 75 -3.64 -15.25 -8.94
C PRO A 75 -4.07 -14.19 -9.96
N ILE A 76 -3.19 -13.96 -10.94
CA ILE A 76 -3.36 -12.97 -12.02
C ILE A 76 -3.14 -13.62 -13.37
N GLY A 77 -3.57 -12.93 -14.42
CA GLY A 77 -3.25 -13.28 -15.81
C GLY A 77 -2.00 -12.56 -16.33
N GLY A 78 -1.46 -13.05 -17.44
CA GLY A 78 -0.37 -12.38 -18.16
C GLY A 78 0.97 -12.40 -17.41
N LEU A 79 1.29 -13.47 -16.67
CA LEU A 79 2.53 -13.57 -15.91
C LEU A 79 3.76 -13.43 -16.79
N LYS A 80 3.76 -14.09 -17.96
CA LYS A 80 4.89 -14.06 -18.91
C LYS A 80 5.25 -12.65 -19.35
N GLU A 81 4.25 -11.86 -19.72
CA GLU A 81 4.43 -10.46 -20.16
C GLU A 81 4.97 -9.59 -19.03
N LYS A 82 4.49 -9.82 -17.81
CA LYS A 82 4.93 -9.09 -16.60
C LYS A 82 6.39 -9.41 -16.26
N LEU A 83 6.79 -10.67 -16.31
CA LEU A 83 8.18 -11.09 -16.09
C LEU A 83 9.10 -10.53 -17.18
N LEU A 84 8.67 -10.53 -18.44
CA LEU A 84 9.42 -9.92 -19.52
C LEU A 84 9.62 -8.42 -19.33
N ALA A 85 8.57 -7.72 -18.86
CA ALA A 85 8.65 -6.29 -18.55
C ALA A 85 9.59 -6.03 -17.37
N ALA A 86 9.53 -6.82 -16.31
CA ALA A 86 10.42 -6.73 -15.15
C ALA A 86 11.89 -6.90 -15.57
N ARG A 87 12.17 -7.93 -16.36
CA ARG A 87 13.53 -8.17 -16.90
C ARG A 87 14.04 -7.00 -17.73
N ARG A 88 13.22 -6.45 -18.64
CA ARG A 88 13.57 -5.27 -19.44
C ARG A 88 13.82 -4.03 -18.61
N GLY A 89 13.11 -3.91 -17.48
CA GLY A 89 13.26 -2.82 -16.53
C GLY A 89 14.46 -2.96 -15.59
N GLY A 90 15.26 -4.05 -15.70
CA GLY A 90 16.40 -4.28 -14.82
C GLY A 90 16.02 -4.65 -13.37
N ILE A 91 14.80 -5.16 -13.17
CA ILE A 91 14.33 -5.63 -11.87
C ILE A 91 15.05 -6.92 -11.47
N GLY A 92 15.47 -7.00 -10.22
CA GLY A 92 16.14 -8.19 -9.67
C GLY A 92 15.17 -9.19 -9.04
N THR A 93 14.16 -8.71 -8.33
CA THR A 93 13.17 -9.53 -7.60
C THR A 93 11.76 -9.30 -8.09
N VAL A 94 11.02 -10.38 -8.36
CA VAL A 94 9.60 -10.29 -8.77
C VAL A 94 8.74 -11.11 -7.82
N VAL A 95 7.81 -10.44 -7.13
CA VAL A 95 6.83 -11.06 -6.25
C VAL A 95 5.58 -11.41 -7.05
N ILE A 96 5.18 -12.68 -6.99
CA ILE A 96 4.03 -13.23 -7.72
C ILE A 96 3.09 -13.97 -6.76
N PRO A 97 1.80 -14.14 -7.11
CA PRO A 97 0.92 -15.01 -6.33
C PRO A 97 1.42 -16.47 -6.36
N HIS A 98 1.33 -17.16 -5.23
CA HIS A 98 1.74 -18.55 -5.11
C HIS A 98 1.06 -19.46 -6.15
N GLU A 99 -0.21 -19.23 -6.43
CA GLU A 99 -0.94 -20.02 -7.42
C GLU A 99 -0.43 -19.86 -8.85
N ASN A 100 0.24 -18.75 -9.18
CA ASN A 100 0.90 -18.54 -10.47
C ASN A 100 2.26 -19.23 -10.59
N GLU A 101 2.76 -19.89 -9.56
CA GLU A 101 4.01 -20.67 -9.62
C GLU A 101 3.93 -21.75 -10.70
N ARG A 102 2.76 -22.36 -10.88
CA ARG A 102 2.50 -23.33 -11.95
C ARG A 102 2.71 -22.76 -13.36
N ASP A 103 2.38 -21.47 -13.55
CA ASP A 103 2.46 -20.81 -14.84
C ASP A 103 3.92 -20.55 -15.27
N LEU A 104 4.87 -20.63 -14.33
CA LEU A 104 6.31 -20.51 -14.62
C LEU A 104 6.83 -21.61 -15.56
N GLN A 105 6.11 -22.73 -15.66
CA GLN A 105 6.46 -23.80 -16.61
C GLN A 105 6.29 -23.36 -18.05
N GLU A 106 5.37 -22.44 -18.33
CA GLU A 106 5.11 -21.90 -19.66
C GLU A 106 5.99 -20.69 -20.00
N VAL A 107 6.74 -20.18 -19.02
CA VAL A 107 7.65 -19.04 -19.22
C VAL A 107 9.01 -19.54 -19.68
N PRO A 108 9.51 -19.07 -20.82
CA PRO A 108 10.84 -19.42 -21.31
C PRO A 108 11.96 -19.13 -20.29
N ASP A 109 12.95 -20.01 -20.20
CA ASP A 109 14.04 -19.90 -19.23
C ASP A 109 14.83 -18.60 -19.39
N ASN A 110 15.05 -18.15 -20.63
CA ASN A 110 15.71 -16.88 -20.89
C ASN A 110 15.00 -15.64 -20.33
N ILE A 111 13.71 -15.73 -19.97
CA ILE A 111 12.96 -14.65 -19.31
C ILE A 111 13.18 -14.74 -17.80
N LYS A 112 13.23 -15.95 -17.24
CA LYS A 112 13.40 -16.22 -15.80
C LYS A 112 14.85 -16.02 -15.33
N GLU A 113 15.82 -16.19 -16.23
CA GLU A 113 17.23 -15.98 -15.93
C GLU A 113 17.47 -14.60 -15.31
N ASN A 114 18.20 -14.58 -14.20
CA ASN A 114 18.54 -13.39 -13.43
C ASN A 114 17.34 -12.69 -12.72
N LEU A 115 16.17 -13.32 -12.66
CA LEU A 115 15.05 -12.89 -11.85
C LEU A 115 14.94 -13.79 -10.61
N ASP A 116 14.96 -13.19 -9.43
CA ASP A 116 14.57 -13.85 -8.18
C ASP A 116 13.04 -13.81 -8.06
N ILE A 117 12.38 -14.88 -8.48
CA ILE A 117 10.92 -14.98 -8.51
C ILE A 117 10.44 -15.52 -7.17
N ARG A 118 9.61 -14.74 -6.47
CA ARG A 118 9.13 -15.01 -5.12
C ARG A 118 7.61 -15.23 -5.10
N PRO A 119 7.15 -16.50 -5.06
CA PRO A 119 5.74 -16.81 -4.86
C PRO A 119 5.32 -16.51 -3.42
N VAL A 120 4.18 -15.84 -3.24
CA VAL A 120 3.63 -15.43 -1.93
C VAL A 120 2.15 -15.72 -1.83
N LYS A 121 1.65 -15.95 -0.61
CA LYS A 121 0.23 -16.16 -0.29
C LYS A 121 -0.40 -14.99 0.43
N TRP A 122 0.39 -14.23 1.18
CA TRP A 122 -0.10 -13.18 2.07
C TRP A 122 0.65 -11.86 1.86
N ILE A 123 -0.05 -10.76 2.11
CA ILE A 123 0.53 -9.42 2.02
C ILE A 123 1.73 -9.22 2.95
N ASP A 124 1.74 -9.90 4.10
CA ASP A 124 2.86 -9.82 5.05
C ASP A 124 4.17 -10.32 4.43
N GLU A 125 4.10 -11.37 3.61
CA GLU A 125 5.25 -11.89 2.85
C GLU A 125 5.71 -10.89 1.78
N VAL A 126 4.74 -10.22 1.12
CA VAL A 126 5.06 -9.17 0.14
C VAL A 126 5.81 -8.03 0.81
N LEU A 127 5.31 -7.53 1.95
CA LEU A 127 5.93 -6.43 2.68
C LEU A 127 7.34 -6.79 3.18
N ALA A 128 7.54 -8.03 3.63
CA ALA A 128 8.86 -8.52 4.07
C ALA A 128 9.90 -8.54 2.94
N ILE A 129 9.47 -8.77 1.69
CA ILE A 129 10.35 -8.77 0.52
C ILE A 129 10.56 -7.35 -0.03
N ALA A 130 9.48 -6.57 -0.08
CA ALA A 130 9.44 -5.33 -0.83
C ALA A 130 9.91 -4.10 -0.05
N LEU A 131 9.73 -4.06 1.28
CA LEU A 131 10.17 -2.95 2.10
C LEU A 131 11.63 -3.09 2.52
N GLU A 132 12.34 -1.97 2.69
CA GLU A 132 13.73 -1.97 3.17
C GLU A 132 13.86 -2.52 4.59
N ARG A 133 12.83 -2.38 5.41
CA ARG A 133 12.67 -2.99 6.73
C ARG A 133 11.20 -3.23 7.04
N LEU A 134 10.91 -4.17 7.91
CA LEU A 134 9.53 -4.36 8.37
C LEU A 134 9.12 -3.23 9.34
N PRO A 135 7.85 -2.81 9.30
CA PRO A 135 7.28 -1.93 10.32
C PRO A 135 7.32 -2.61 11.70
N GLU A 136 7.50 -1.81 12.74
CA GLU A 136 7.40 -2.27 14.12
C GLU A 136 5.96 -2.11 14.60
N PRO A 137 5.32 -3.16 15.14
CA PRO A 137 3.97 -3.08 15.68
C PRO A 137 3.89 -2.04 16.82
N LEU A 138 2.77 -1.34 16.91
CA LEU A 138 2.48 -0.46 18.05
C LEU A 138 1.94 -1.29 19.22
N ASP A 139 2.33 -0.93 20.46
CA ASP A 139 1.61 -1.38 21.64
C ASP A 139 0.21 -0.73 21.72
N ASP A 140 -0.63 -1.22 22.61
CA ASP A 140 -2.02 -0.76 22.70
C ASP A 140 -2.12 0.73 23.07
N ASP A 141 -1.23 1.21 23.95
CA ASP A 141 -1.23 2.60 24.38
C ASP A 141 -0.81 3.53 23.24
N ALA A 142 0.26 3.21 22.53
CA ALA A 142 0.72 3.99 21.37
C ALA A 142 -0.29 3.92 20.20
N TYR A 143 -0.94 2.77 20.02
CA TYR A 143 -1.97 2.61 18.97
C TYR A 143 -3.18 3.50 19.26
N LEU A 144 -3.66 3.55 20.49
CA LEU A 144 -4.82 4.34 20.91
C LEU A 144 -4.51 5.83 21.11
N ALA A 145 -3.30 6.20 21.54
CA ALA A 145 -2.88 7.60 21.66
C ALA A 145 -3.00 8.38 20.36
N GLY A 146 -2.81 7.72 19.22
CA GLY A 146 -3.10 8.28 17.90
C GLY A 146 -4.58 8.58 17.65
N ALA A 147 -5.49 8.07 18.49
CA ALA A 147 -6.92 8.37 18.44
C ALA A 147 -7.33 9.59 19.28
N GLU A 148 -6.59 9.90 20.33
CA GLU A 148 -6.92 10.97 21.30
C GLU A 148 -6.42 12.37 20.88
N SER A 149 -5.35 12.44 20.10
CA SER A 149 -4.73 13.71 19.70
C SER A 149 -5.60 14.62 18.81
N ILE A 150 -6.72 14.13 18.31
CA ILE A 150 -7.63 14.88 17.43
C ILE A 150 -8.75 15.58 18.24
N GLY A 151 -9.01 15.17 19.48
CA GLY A 151 -10.09 15.73 20.32
C GLY A 151 -9.77 17.08 20.98
N GLN A 152 -8.55 17.58 20.90
CA GLN A 152 -8.14 18.81 21.59
C GLN A 152 -7.95 20.03 20.68
N GLY A 153 -8.23 19.92 19.39
CA GLY A 153 -7.95 21.00 18.41
C GLY A 153 -9.08 21.97 18.11
N ASP A 154 -10.33 21.75 18.55
CA ASP A 154 -11.50 22.48 18.02
C ASP A 154 -12.34 23.25 19.05
N GLU A 155 -11.85 23.46 20.26
CA GLU A 155 -12.61 24.26 21.29
C GLU A 155 -12.08 25.67 21.56
N THR A 156 -11.18 26.21 20.74
CA THR A 156 -10.75 27.61 20.92
C THR A 156 -10.95 28.43 19.65
N GLY A 157 -12.14 28.94 19.45
CA GLY A 157 -12.31 29.91 18.38
C GLY A 157 -13.70 30.33 17.99
N GLN A 158 -14.60 30.64 18.96
CA GLN A 158 -15.74 31.51 18.63
C GLN A 158 -16.30 32.21 19.88
N GLU A 159 -15.58 33.18 20.37
CA GLU A 159 -16.16 34.29 21.12
C GLU A 159 -15.44 35.56 20.70
N SER A 160 -16.06 36.35 19.84
CA SER A 160 -15.99 37.80 19.98
C SER A 160 -16.81 38.56 18.93
N LYS A 161 -17.86 39.17 19.45
CA LYS A 161 -18.21 40.56 19.20
C LYS A 161 -18.95 40.90 17.90
N ASP A 162 -20.22 40.70 17.98
CA ASP A 162 -21.20 41.63 17.41
C ASP A 162 -21.40 42.79 18.38
N ALA A 163 -20.79 43.93 18.13
CA ALA A 163 -21.15 45.23 18.73
C ALA A 163 -20.48 46.33 17.91
N ASN A 164 -21.20 46.85 16.96
CA ASN A 164 -21.26 48.27 16.63
C ASN A 164 -21.70 48.52 15.18
N ARG A 165 -22.97 48.71 14.96
CA ARG A 165 -23.51 49.44 13.80
C ARG A 165 -23.99 50.79 14.27
N PRO A 166 -23.48 51.94 13.82
CA PRO A 166 -24.17 53.21 13.93
C PRO A 166 -25.21 53.33 12.82
N ARG A 167 -26.41 53.71 13.23
CA ARG A 167 -27.49 54.26 12.38
C ARG A 167 -27.10 55.69 12.01
N SER A 168 -27.24 56.05 10.74
CA SER A 168 -27.49 57.44 10.32
C SER A 168 -28.11 57.40 8.91
N HIS A 169 -29.25 57.93 8.89
CA HIS A 169 -30.00 58.85 8.05
C HIS A 169 -30.00 58.60 6.54
#